data_79a28979c1a1f2c22271cc59509b1e6b
#
_entry.id   79a28979c1a1f2c22271cc59509b1e6b
#
_cell.length_a   1.000
_cell.length_b   1.000
_cell.length_c   1.000
_cell.angle_alpha   90.00
_cell.angle_beta   90.00
_cell.angle_gamma   90.00
#
_symmetry.space_group_name_H-M   'P 1'
#
loop_
_entity.id
_entity.type
_entity.pdbx_description
1 polymer ?
#
loop_
_entity_poly.entity_id
_entity_poly.type
_entity_poly.pdbx_seq_one_letter_code
_entity_poly.pdbx_strand_id
1 'polypeptide(L)'
;MKKRHHTPEQVIRKLAEGDKLLNQGEDIAEVCRQLEIAESTWHRWKAQYGGMKANDAKRLKELEHENGRLKRIVADLTLDVDMLKEVAKGNF
;
A
#
# COMPACT_ATOMS: atom_id res chain seq x y z
N MET A 1 7.15 -0.77 22.04
CA MET A 1 7.94 -0.38 20.88
C MET A 1 7.03 0.15 19.78
N LYS A 2 7.28 1.36 19.33
CA LYS A 2 6.48 1.93 18.26
C LYS A 2 6.82 1.24 16.94
N LYS A 3 5.83 0.64 16.29
CA LYS A 3 5.99 0.17 14.93
C LYS A 3 6.14 1.37 14.02
N ARG A 4 7.22 1.42 13.26
CA ARG A 4 7.38 2.45 12.25
C ARG A 4 6.54 2.09 11.05
N HIS A 5 5.62 2.97 10.70
CA HIS A 5 4.83 2.83 9.49
C HIS A 5 5.52 3.59 8.36
N HIS A 6 5.73 2.90 7.25
CA HIS A 6 6.33 3.48 6.07
C HIS A 6 5.28 3.56 4.97
N THR A 7 5.22 4.70 4.28
CA THR A 7 4.38 4.82 3.09
C THR A 7 5.01 3.99 1.96
N PRO A 8 4.21 3.56 0.95
CA PRO A 8 4.77 2.85 -0.20
C PRO A 8 5.91 3.60 -0.88
N GLU A 9 5.83 4.93 -0.96
CA GLU A 9 6.89 5.75 -1.54
C GLU A 9 8.19 5.66 -0.73
N GLN A 10 8.08 5.69 0.60
CA GLN A 10 9.22 5.55 1.49
C GLN A 10 9.84 4.17 1.37
N VAL A 11 9.02 3.11 1.29
CA VAL A 11 9.49 1.74 1.09
C VAL A 11 10.30 1.64 -0.19
N ILE A 12 9.81 2.16 -1.29
CA ILE A 12 10.47 2.09 -2.58
C ILE A 12 11.80 2.86 -2.57
N ARG A 13 11.82 4.03 -1.93
CA ARG A 13 13.07 4.79 -1.77
C ARG A 13 14.11 4.01 -0.97
N LYS A 14 13.68 3.37 0.12
CA LYS A 14 14.57 2.55 0.95
C LYS A 14 15.07 1.32 0.19
N LEU A 15 14.21 0.68 -0.59
CA LEU A 15 14.60 -0.44 -1.43
C LEU A 15 15.63 -0.04 -2.48
N ALA A 16 15.44 1.12 -3.11
CA ALA A 16 16.39 1.64 -4.10
C ALA A 16 17.74 1.94 -3.45
N GLU A 17 17.75 2.54 -2.28
CA GLU A 17 18.96 2.82 -1.52
C GLU A 17 19.66 1.52 -1.11
N GLY A 18 18.88 0.54 -0.64
CA GLY A 18 19.41 -0.76 -0.27
C GLY A 18 20.03 -1.50 -1.45
N ASP A 19 19.39 -1.49 -2.61
CA ASP A 19 19.93 -2.09 -3.82
C ASP A 19 21.25 -1.43 -4.23
N LYS A 20 21.34 -0.12 -4.08
CA LYS A 20 22.57 0.63 -4.34
C LYS A 20 23.70 0.17 -3.40
N LEU A 21 23.39 0.02 -2.12
CA LEU A 21 24.37 -0.46 -1.14
C LEU A 21 24.82 -1.89 -1.43
N LEU A 22 23.90 -2.77 -1.82
CA LEU A 22 24.23 -4.13 -2.24
C LEU A 22 25.17 -4.14 -3.45
N ASN A 23 24.92 -3.26 -4.42
CA ASN A 23 25.78 -3.11 -5.60
C ASN A 23 27.17 -2.58 -5.23
N GLN A 24 27.31 -1.89 -4.11
CA GLN A 24 28.59 -1.42 -3.59
C GLN A 24 29.37 -2.50 -2.82
N GLY A 25 28.80 -3.70 -2.68
CA GLY A 25 29.44 -4.82 -2.01
C GLY A 25 29.04 -5.02 -0.56
N GLU A 26 28.06 -4.28 -0.07
CA GLU A 26 27.54 -4.46 1.29
C GLU A 26 26.66 -5.70 1.38
N ASP A 27 26.63 -6.35 2.55
CA ASP A 27 25.73 -7.49 2.73
C ASP A 27 24.33 -7.04 3.20
N ILE A 28 23.38 -7.97 3.17
CA ILE A 28 21.98 -7.68 3.53
C ILE A 28 21.86 -7.22 4.98
N ALA A 29 22.60 -7.81 5.90
CA ALA A 29 22.56 -7.44 7.31
C ALA A 29 22.98 -6.00 7.50
N GLU A 30 24.05 -5.56 6.84
CA GLU A 30 24.53 -4.19 6.92
C GLU A 30 23.57 -3.21 6.26
N VAL A 31 23.01 -3.59 5.11
CA VAL A 31 22.01 -2.78 4.40
C VAL A 31 20.79 -2.54 5.29
N CYS A 32 20.27 -3.59 5.91
CA CYS A 32 19.12 -3.47 6.80
C CYS A 32 19.44 -2.62 8.04
N ARG A 33 20.64 -2.73 8.56
CA ARG A 33 21.09 -1.91 9.69
C ARG A 33 21.11 -0.42 9.31
N GLN A 34 21.64 -0.10 8.14
CA GLN A 34 21.68 1.29 7.66
C GLN A 34 20.29 1.85 7.37
N LEU A 35 19.38 1.02 6.87
CA LEU A 35 18.00 1.41 6.60
C LEU A 35 17.10 1.37 7.84
N GLU A 36 17.64 0.90 8.97
CA GLU A 36 16.92 0.77 10.22
C GLU A 36 15.69 -0.12 10.12
N ILE A 37 15.82 -1.24 9.42
CA ILE A 37 14.77 -2.25 9.24
C ILE A 37 15.30 -3.64 9.56
N ALA A 38 14.39 -4.58 9.83
CA ALA A 38 14.73 -5.99 9.99
C ALA A 38 14.91 -6.65 8.63
N GLU A 39 15.71 -7.74 8.58
CA GLU A 39 15.89 -8.52 7.34
C GLU A 39 14.56 -9.08 6.83
N SER A 40 13.69 -9.53 7.74
CA SER A 40 12.34 -9.99 7.36
C SER A 40 11.53 -8.90 6.69
N THR A 41 11.65 -7.66 7.17
CA THR A 41 11.00 -6.50 6.56
C THR A 41 11.57 -6.23 5.16
N TRP A 42 12.90 -6.32 5.00
CA TRP A 42 13.55 -6.17 3.70
C TRP A 42 13.00 -7.17 2.68
N HIS A 43 12.96 -8.46 3.04
CA HIS A 43 12.47 -9.50 2.15
C HIS A 43 10.98 -9.30 1.81
N ARG A 44 10.17 -8.93 2.79
CA ARG A 44 8.75 -8.66 2.57
C ARG A 44 8.55 -7.48 1.60
N TRP A 45 9.28 -6.39 1.81
CA TRP A 45 9.20 -5.23 0.94
C TRP A 45 9.67 -5.55 -0.48
N LYS A 46 10.75 -6.32 -0.59
CA LYS A 46 11.28 -6.76 -1.88
C LYS A 46 10.24 -7.57 -2.66
N ALA A 47 9.50 -8.44 -1.97
CA ALA A 47 8.44 -9.23 -2.60
C ALA A 47 7.24 -8.37 -3.02
N GLN A 48 6.88 -7.36 -2.22
CA GLN A 48 5.73 -6.50 -2.48
C GLN A 48 6.01 -5.38 -3.48
N TYR A 49 7.17 -4.77 -3.40
CA TYR A 49 7.49 -3.54 -4.14
C TYR A 49 8.74 -3.64 -5.00
N GLY A 50 9.39 -4.79 -5.05
CA GLY A 50 10.60 -4.98 -5.85
C GLY A 50 10.35 -4.65 -7.32
N GLY A 51 11.20 -3.82 -7.91
CA GLY A 51 11.07 -3.38 -9.29
C GLY A 51 10.14 -2.19 -9.51
N MET A 52 9.44 -1.72 -8.49
CA MET A 52 8.59 -0.53 -8.59
C MET A 52 9.42 0.74 -8.43
N LYS A 53 9.02 1.79 -9.14
CA LYS A 53 9.57 3.14 -9.01
C LYS A 53 8.67 3.94 -8.07
N ALA A 54 9.21 5.03 -7.49
CA ALA A 54 8.46 5.88 -6.57
C ALA A 54 7.14 6.40 -7.17
N ASN A 55 7.12 6.69 -8.47
CA ASN A 55 5.92 7.13 -9.17
C ASN A 55 4.85 6.04 -9.21
N ASP A 56 5.25 4.78 -9.36
CA ASP A 56 4.33 3.64 -9.40
C ASP A 56 3.68 3.44 -8.04
N ALA A 57 4.44 3.62 -6.95
CA ALA A 57 3.89 3.53 -5.61
C ALA A 57 2.86 4.61 -5.32
N LYS A 58 3.12 5.83 -5.75
CA LYS A 58 2.19 6.95 -5.60
C LYS A 58 0.90 6.67 -6.37
N ARG A 59 1.03 6.17 -7.59
CA ARG A 59 -0.12 5.81 -8.43
C ARG A 59 -0.93 4.68 -7.82
N LEU A 60 -0.26 3.66 -7.27
CA LEU A 60 -0.94 2.56 -6.59
C LEU A 60 -1.76 3.07 -5.41
N LYS A 61 -1.19 3.96 -4.61
CA LYS A 61 -1.89 4.58 -3.47
C LYS A 61 -3.12 5.36 -3.93
N GLU A 62 -3.00 6.12 -5.01
CA GLU A 62 -4.12 6.87 -5.60
C GLU A 62 -5.22 5.92 -6.09
N LEU A 63 -4.84 4.82 -6.74
CA LEU A 63 -5.77 3.81 -7.22
C LEU A 63 -6.49 3.09 -6.08
N GLU A 64 -5.77 2.76 -5.01
CA GLU A 64 -6.37 2.16 -3.81
C GLU A 64 -7.38 3.10 -3.16
N HIS A 65 -7.05 4.37 -3.06
CA HIS A 65 -7.94 5.39 -2.52
C HIS A 65 -9.20 5.52 -3.38
N GLU A 66 -9.06 5.61 -4.69
CA GLU A 66 -10.17 5.71 -5.64
C GLU A 66 -11.04 4.46 -5.62
N ASN A 67 -10.43 3.27 -5.52
CA ASN A 67 -11.15 2.02 -5.40
C ASN A 67 -12.01 1.98 -4.13
N GLY A 68 -11.46 2.43 -2.99
CA GLY A 68 -12.22 2.54 -1.75
C GLY A 68 -13.41 3.51 -1.86
N ARG A 69 -13.20 4.66 -2.52
CA ARG A 69 -14.25 5.64 -2.77
C ARG A 69 -15.36 5.05 -3.64
N LEU A 70 -15.00 4.37 -4.71
CA LEU A 70 -15.97 3.73 -5.61
C LEU A 70 -16.76 2.64 -4.91
N LYS A 71 -16.12 1.82 -4.07
CA LYS A 71 -16.80 0.79 -3.29
C LYS A 71 -17.83 1.40 -2.34
N ARG A 72 -17.51 2.53 -1.73
CA ARG A 72 -18.44 3.24 -0.84
C ARG A 72 -19.65 3.75 -1.61
N ILE A 73 -19.44 4.36 -2.78
CA ILE A 73 -20.53 4.85 -3.63
C ILE A 73 -21.45 3.71 -4.04
N VAL A 74 -20.90 2.57 -4.44
CA VAL A 74 -21.71 1.41 -4.82
C VAL A 74 -22.54 0.90 -3.65
N ALA A 75 -21.95 0.82 -2.45
CA ALA A 75 -22.68 0.42 -1.25
C ALA A 75 -23.84 1.37 -0.94
N ASP A 76 -23.60 2.67 -1.00
CA ASP A 76 -24.65 3.69 -0.76
C ASP A 76 -25.78 3.59 -1.78
N LEU A 77 -25.45 3.40 -3.05
CA LEU A 77 -26.44 3.20 -4.12
C LEU A 77 -27.28 1.94 -3.91
N THR A 78 -26.66 0.87 -3.45
CA THR A 78 -27.35 -0.39 -3.15
C THR A 78 -28.35 -0.19 -2.01
N LEU A 79 -27.99 0.52 -0.95
CA LEU A 79 -28.90 0.85 0.15
C LEU A 79 -30.06 1.71 -0.33
N ASP A 80 -29.81 2.72 -1.16
CA ASP A 80 -30.85 3.57 -1.73
C ASP A 80 -31.85 2.76 -2.56
N VAL A 81 -31.38 1.83 -3.36
CA VAL A 81 -32.25 0.94 -4.16
C VAL A 81 -33.11 0.08 -3.25
N ASP A 82 -32.54 -0.50 -2.20
CA ASP A 82 -33.29 -1.33 -1.24
C ASP A 82 -34.38 -0.52 -0.54
N MET A 83 -34.09 0.69 -0.12
CA MET A 83 -35.05 1.61 0.49
C MET A 83 -36.19 1.92 -0.48
N LEU A 84 -35.87 2.22 -1.74
CA LEU A 84 -36.87 2.50 -2.77
C LEU A 84 -37.77 1.29 -3.03
N LYS A 85 -37.22 0.10 -3.01
CA LYS A 85 -37.98 -1.14 -3.18
C LYS A 85 -38.99 -1.34 -2.05
N GLU A 86 -38.62 -1.05 -0.82
CA GLU A 86 -39.51 -1.16 0.32
C GLU A 86 -40.66 -0.16 0.21
N VAL A 87 -40.37 1.07 -0.16
CA VAL A 87 -41.39 2.10 -0.38
C VAL A 87 -42.35 1.66 -1.49
N ALA A 88 -41.83 1.13 -2.59
CA ALA A 88 -42.66 0.66 -3.70
C ALA A 88 -43.55 -0.52 -3.32
N LYS A 89 -43.17 -1.33 -2.34
CA LYS A 89 -44.00 -2.42 -1.81
C LYS A 89 -45.11 -1.94 -0.87
N GLY A 90 -45.11 -0.67 -0.52
CA GLY A 90 -46.09 -0.12 0.40
C GLY A 90 -45.88 -0.52 1.86
N ASN A 91 -44.70 -0.85 2.27
CA ASN A 91 -44.32 -1.20 3.64
C ASN A 91 -43.99 0.06 4.41
N PHE A 92 -44.99 0.79 4.75
CA PHE A 92 -44.83 2.06 5.47
C PHE A 92 -45.09 1.89 6.96
#